data_684b98699441da4ab1fb326eed19befe
#
_entry.id   684b98699441da4ab1fb326eed19befe
#
_cell.length_a   1.000
_cell.length_b   1.000
_cell.length_c   1.000
_cell.angle_alpha   90.00
_cell.angle_beta   90.00
_cell.angle_gamma   90.00
#
_symmetry.space_group_name_H-M   'P 1'
#
loop_
_entity.id
_entity.type
_entity.pdbx_description
1 polymer ?
#
loop_
_entity_poly.entity_id
_entity_poly.type
_entity_poly.pdbx_seq_one_letter_code
_entity_poly.pdbx_strand_id
1 'polypeptide(L)'
;MKYRAQLSPFRTAWLWMLALLLMVSCRSASNKVQERDQVEQKSKTQKVIEALHDPHSQYVVVVSHRGDWRNYPENSIPAIESVIRMGVDMMELDLKMTKDSILVLCHDWTLDRTTTGHGPVSDYTYEELLQFDLKRAHGISIPGLKIPTLKQALEVCKDRITVNVDQGYQYYDQVLEIAEELGVTDQLLIKSGNLWSDVQPKLTEHPHNMMYMPVVNLNGSEWSKRLFESYITDSHPQLAYELCFDDLNDEVRETINQVLASDSKVWVNTIWASLCGGYDDDRAFDSPSPAMVYDTILHLGTSIIQTDRPELLIRYLESVGRR
;
A
#
# COMPACT_ATOMS: atom_id res chain seq x y z
N MET A 1 -81.97 41.23 4.29
CA MET A 1 -81.89 39.76 4.21
C MET A 1 -80.45 39.37 3.80
N LYS A 2 -79.66 38.82 4.72
CA LYS A 2 -78.29 38.34 4.46
C LYS A 2 -78.37 36.81 4.31
N TYR A 3 -78.05 36.30 3.11
CA TYR A 3 -77.83 34.90 2.90
C TYR A 3 -76.42 34.53 3.30
N ARG A 4 -76.25 33.69 4.33
CA ARG A 4 -75.04 33.00 4.65
C ARG A 4 -74.96 31.67 3.88
N ALA A 5 -74.08 31.52 2.97
CA ALA A 5 -73.78 30.24 2.34
C ALA A 5 -73.00 29.37 3.32
N GLN A 6 -73.59 28.27 3.79
CA GLN A 6 -72.93 27.23 4.54
C GLN A 6 -72.20 26.31 3.55
N LEU A 7 -70.87 26.30 3.63
CA LEU A 7 -70.05 25.34 2.91
C LEU A 7 -70.13 23.96 3.62
N SER A 8 -70.48 22.93 2.87
CA SER A 8 -70.65 21.58 3.35
C SER A 8 -69.29 20.97 3.83
N PRO A 9 -69.26 20.26 4.95
CA PRO A 9 -68.03 19.70 5.53
C PRO A 9 -67.29 18.66 4.63
N PHE A 10 -67.98 18.15 3.61
CA PHE A 10 -67.39 17.14 2.69
C PHE A 10 -66.38 17.74 1.68
N ARG A 11 -66.42 19.05 1.38
CA ARG A 11 -65.45 19.66 0.46
C ARG A 11 -64.11 19.97 1.09
N THR A 12 -64.02 20.15 2.39
CA THR A 12 -62.78 20.38 3.10
C THR A 12 -62.00 19.10 3.34
N ALA A 13 -62.64 17.95 3.54
CA ALA A 13 -61.97 16.67 3.72
C ALA A 13 -61.18 16.21 2.48
N TRP A 14 -61.67 16.46 1.28
CA TRP A 14 -60.98 16.12 0.01
C TRP A 14 -59.76 16.97 -0.24
N LEU A 15 -59.74 18.23 0.13
CA LEU A 15 -58.60 19.12 0.02
C LEU A 15 -57.47 18.71 0.98
N TRP A 16 -57.79 18.25 2.18
CA TRP A 16 -56.79 17.77 3.12
C TRP A 16 -56.19 16.41 2.70
N MET A 17 -56.96 15.52 2.10
CA MET A 17 -56.46 14.25 1.56
C MET A 17 -55.53 14.48 0.35
N LEU A 18 -55.82 15.41 -0.54
CA LEU A 18 -54.95 15.74 -1.66
C LEU A 18 -53.62 16.39 -1.19
N ALA A 19 -53.66 17.24 -0.17
CA ALA A 19 -52.46 17.83 0.43
C ALA A 19 -51.61 16.80 1.13
N LEU A 20 -52.18 15.80 1.82
CA LEU A 20 -51.42 14.69 2.43
C LEU A 20 -50.79 13.79 1.36
N LEU A 21 -51.48 13.48 0.27
CA LEU A 21 -50.93 12.68 -0.83
C LEU A 21 -49.78 13.36 -1.54
N LEU A 22 -49.84 14.70 -1.72
CA LEU A 22 -48.76 15.49 -2.30
C LEU A 22 -47.53 15.58 -1.37
N MET A 23 -47.73 15.69 -0.05
CA MET A 23 -46.64 15.69 0.93
C MET A 23 -45.96 14.32 1.07
N VAL A 24 -46.67 13.22 0.96
CA VAL A 24 -46.12 11.85 0.97
C VAL A 24 -45.33 11.60 -0.35
N SER A 25 -45.86 12.07 -1.50
CA SER A 25 -45.17 11.96 -2.79
C SER A 25 -43.89 12.78 -2.84
N CYS A 26 -43.86 14.01 -2.27
CA CYS A 26 -42.65 14.83 -2.19
C CYS A 26 -41.61 14.24 -1.23
N ARG A 27 -42.01 13.64 -0.10
CA ARG A 27 -41.09 12.92 0.80
C ARG A 27 -40.48 11.67 0.15
N SER A 28 -41.29 10.90 -0.59
CA SER A 28 -40.81 9.72 -1.33
C SER A 28 -39.84 10.11 -2.47
N ALA A 29 -40.08 11.21 -3.16
CA ALA A 29 -39.18 11.72 -4.20
C ALA A 29 -37.87 12.28 -3.60
N SER A 30 -37.95 13.01 -2.47
CA SER A 30 -36.78 13.55 -1.78
C SER A 30 -35.89 12.42 -1.21
N ASN A 31 -36.48 11.35 -0.63
CA ASN A 31 -35.71 10.20 -0.18
C ASN A 31 -35.06 9.42 -1.33
N LYS A 32 -35.74 9.28 -2.48
CA LYS A 32 -35.14 8.62 -3.67
C LYS A 32 -34.06 9.47 -4.35
N VAL A 33 -34.10 10.78 -4.22
CA VAL A 33 -33.01 11.66 -4.70
C VAL A 33 -31.83 11.62 -3.73
N GLN A 34 -32.06 11.59 -2.41
CA GLN A 34 -30.98 11.41 -1.41
C GLN A 34 -30.34 10.02 -1.45
N GLU A 35 -31.07 8.95 -1.79
CA GLU A 35 -30.49 7.62 -2.02
C GLU A 35 -29.71 7.51 -3.34
N ARG A 36 -29.95 8.38 -4.33
CA ARG A 36 -29.20 8.38 -5.59
C ARG A 36 -27.91 9.20 -5.55
N ASP A 37 -27.73 10.11 -4.60
CA ASP A 37 -26.56 10.97 -4.46
C ASP A 37 -25.57 10.51 -3.37
N GLN A 38 -25.83 9.39 -2.67
CA GLN A 38 -24.80 8.66 -1.95
C GLN A 38 -24.04 7.78 -2.95
N VAL A 39 -23.32 8.40 -3.87
CA VAL A 39 -22.10 7.80 -4.41
C VAL A 39 -21.20 7.62 -3.19
N GLU A 40 -21.13 6.39 -2.69
CA GLU A 40 -20.29 6.03 -1.56
C GLU A 40 -18.88 6.52 -1.88
N GLN A 41 -18.45 7.55 -1.19
CA GLN A 41 -17.15 8.17 -1.48
C GLN A 41 -16.08 7.17 -1.06
N LYS A 42 -15.52 6.45 -2.05
CA LYS A 42 -14.49 5.44 -1.84
C LYS A 42 -13.41 5.96 -0.92
N SER A 43 -13.00 5.16 0.03
CA SER A 43 -11.86 5.47 0.90
C SER A 43 -10.59 5.66 0.07
N LYS A 44 -9.58 6.31 0.65
CA LYS A 44 -8.28 6.42 -0.03
C LYS A 44 -7.69 5.04 -0.32
N THR A 45 -7.76 4.12 0.63
CA THR A 45 -7.26 2.75 0.50
C THR A 45 -7.92 2.01 -0.67
N GLN A 46 -9.26 2.10 -0.81
CA GLN A 46 -9.99 1.53 -1.95
C GLN A 46 -9.53 2.11 -3.29
N LYS A 47 -9.31 3.44 -3.37
CA LYS A 47 -8.78 4.07 -4.60
C LYS A 47 -7.38 3.58 -4.96
N VAL A 48 -6.53 3.36 -3.97
CA VAL A 48 -5.17 2.82 -4.18
C VAL A 48 -5.25 1.37 -4.67
N ILE A 49 -6.08 0.53 -4.05
CA ILE A 49 -6.29 -0.86 -4.48
C ILE A 49 -6.80 -0.92 -5.92
N GLU A 50 -7.78 -0.08 -6.29
CA GLU A 50 -8.28 0.02 -7.67
C GLU A 50 -7.18 0.48 -8.64
N ALA A 51 -6.38 1.48 -8.25
CA ALA A 51 -5.26 1.95 -9.07
C ALA A 51 -4.18 0.88 -9.24
N LEU A 52 -3.96 0.02 -8.24
CA LEU A 52 -3.05 -1.12 -8.33
C LEU A 52 -3.56 -2.17 -9.33
N HIS A 53 -4.86 -2.46 -9.33
CA HIS A 53 -5.47 -3.45 -10.22
C HIS A 53 -5.79 -2.93 -11.63
N ASP A 54 -5.76 -1.63 -11.88
CA ASP A 54 -5.94 -1.04 -13.21
C ASP A 54 -4.56 -0.84 -13.88
N PRO A 55 -4.15 -1.70 -14.85
CA PRO A 55 -2.84 -1.59 -15.50
C PRO A 55 -2.65 -0.27 -16.25
N HIS A 56 -3.74 0.42 -16.63
CA HIS A 56 -3.71 1.68 -17.37
C HIS A 56 -3.87 2.92 -16.49
N SER A 57 -3.98 2.75 -15.17
CA SER A 57 -4.06 3.87 -14.23
C SER A 57 -2.85 4.78 -14.35
N GLN A 58 -3.11 6.07 -14.48
CA GLN A 58 -2.06 7.10 -14.49
C GLN A 58 -1.64 7.52 -13.08
N TYR A 59 -2.33 7.02 -12.07
CA TYR A 59 -1.99 7.28 -10.67
C TYR A 59 -0.69 6.56 -10.31
N VAL A 60 0.25 7.29 -9.71
CA VAL A 60 1.52 6.71 -9.20
C VAL A 60 1.39 6.46 -7.71
N VAL A 61 1.50 5.20 -7.33
CA VAL A 61 1.42 4.75 -5.94
C VAL A 61 2.74 5.07 -5.23
N VAL A 62 2.68 5.84 -4.16
CA VAL A 62 3.84 6.17 -3.31
C VAL A 62 3.94 5.15 -2.18
N VAL A 63 5.07 4.46 -2.11
CA VAL A 63 5.37 3.48 -1.06
C VAL A 63 6.44 4.03 -0.14
N SER A 64 6.18 4.09 1.16
CA SER A 64 7.17 4.53 2.14
C SER A 64 7.92 3.32 2.70
N HIS A 65 9.25 3.29 2.47
CA HIS A 65 10.16 2.25 2.94
C HIS A 65 10.30 2.30 4.46
N ARG A 66 9.93 1.23 5.16
CA ARG A 66 9.96 1.10 6.64
C ARG A 66 9.23 2.23 7.39
N GLY A 67 8.25 2.87 6.75
CA GLY A 67 7.54 4.04 7.25
C GLY A 67 8.35 5.32 7.22
N ASP A 68 8.07 6.26 8.12
CA ASP A 68 8.80 7.54 8.23
C ASP A 68 10.07 7.38 9.09
N TRP A 69 11.01 6.54 8.65
CA TRP A 69 12.21 6.22 9.41
C TRP A 69 13.17 7.41 9.58
N ARG A 70 13.04 8.44 8.79
CA ARG A 70 13.85 9.67 8.93
C ARG A 70 13.49 10.46 10.17
N ASN A 71 12.23 10.39 10.60
CA ASN A 71 11.72 11.13 11.76
C ASN A 71 11.44 10.22 12.98
N TYR A 72 11.22 8.93 12.76
CA TYR A 72 10.89 7.93 13.78
C TYR A 72 11.78 6.69 13.64
N PRO A 73 11.84 5.79 14.63
CA PRO A 73 12.43 4.47 14.41
C PRO A 73 11.73 3.75 13.25
N GLU A 74 12.52 3.12 12.36
CA GLU A 74 11.98 2.31 11.26
C GLU A 74 11.08 1.19 11.80
N ASN A 75 10.11 0.74 10.99
CA ASN A 75 9.24 -0.37 11.37
C ASN A 75 8.53 -0.19 12.73
N SER A 76 8.14 1.04 13.06
CA SER A 76 7.49 1.37 14.33
C SER A 76 6.10 1.96 14.13
N ILE A 77 5.22 1.82 15.13
CA ILE A 77 3.87 2.41 15.10
C ILE A 77 3.90 3.92 14.84
N PRO A 78 4.78 4.74 15.48
CA PRO A 78 4.86 6.16 15.14
C PRO A 78 5.29 6.46 13.71
N ALA A 79 6.16 5.61 13.10
CA ALA A 79 6.54 5.76 11.70
C ALA A 79 5.36 5.47 10.76
N ILE A 80 4.55 4.43 11.04
CA ILE A 80 3.31 4.11 10.34
C ILE A 80 2.32 5.26 10.43
N GLU A 81 2.04 5.74 11.63
CA GLU A 81 1.12 6.85 11.87
C GLU A 81 1.56 8.14 11.14
N SER A 82 2.87 8.36 11.02
CA SER A 82 3.41 9.53 10.32
C SER A 82 3.13 9.45 8.82
N VAL A 83 3.40 8.33 8.16
CA VAL A 83 3.17 8.19 6.71
C VAL A 83 1.68 8.20 6.36
N ILE A 84 0.82 7.69 7.24
CA ILE A 84 -0.64 7.82 7.09
C ILE A 84 -1.04 9.32 7.10
N ARG A 85 -0.52 10.12 8.04
CA ARG A 85 -0.78 11.57 8.10
C ARG A 85 -0.23 12.33 6.89
N MET A 86 0.93 11.91 6.35
CA MET A 86 1.50 12.48 5.12
C MET A 86 0.63 12.19 3.89
N GLY A 87 -0.26 11.20 3.98
CA GLY A 87 -1.07 10.77 2.87
C GLY A 87 -0.35 9.79 1.93
N VAL A 88 0.64 9.05 2.38
CA VAL A 88 1.27 7.94 1.64
C VAL A 88 0.22 6.89 1.25
N ASP A 89 0.42 6.18 0.14
CA ASP A 89 -0.54 5.22 -0.39
C ASP A 89 -0.32 3.81 0.15
N MET A 90 0.95 3.43 0.28
CA MET A 90 1.37 2.12 0.77
C MET A 90 2.53 2.27 1.74
N MET A 91 2.47 1.57 2.85
CA MET A 91 3.59 1.41 3.75
C MET A 91 4.29 0.09 3.47
N GLU A 92 5.60 0.12 3.32
CA GLU A 92 6.40 -1.10 3.34
C GLU A 92 6.92 -1.36 4.76
N LEU A 93 6.90 -2.62 5.16
CA LEU A 93 7.40 -3.12 6.45
C LEU A 93 8.07 -4.49 6.30
N ASP A 94 9.02 -4.77 7.21
CA ASP A 94 9.82 -5.98 7.23
C ASP A 94 9.43 -6.91 8.38
N LEU A 95 9.48 -8.23 8.13
CA LEU A 95 9.13 -9.22 9.14
C LEU A 95 10.30 -10.08 9.61
N LYS A 96 10.29 -10.37 10.89
CA LYS A 96 11.03 -11.46 11.51
C LYS A 96 10.12 -12.24 12.47
N MET A 97 10.52 -13.49 12.73
CA MET A 97 9.81 -14.36 13.66
C MET A 97 10.60 -14.49 14.96
N THR A 98 9.91 -14.36 16.07
CA THR A 98 10.43 -14.58 17.42
C THR A 98 10.56 -16.08 17.73
N LYS A 99 11.21 -16.41 18.83
CA LYS A 99 11.37 -17.80 19.34
C LYS A 99 10.01 -18.49 19.62
N ASP A 100 9.01 -17.73 20.03
CA ASP A 100 7.65 -18.21 20.30
C ASP A 100 6.69 -18.01 19.12
N SER A 101 7.25 -17.88 17.91
CA SER A 101 6.52 -17.81 16.62
C SER A 101 5.60 -16.60 16.47
N ILE A 102 5.92 -15.47 17.08
CA ILE A 102 5.23 -14.19 16.87
C ILE A 102 5.94 -13.42 15.74
N LEU A 103 5.18 -12.94 14.76
CA LEU A 103 5.70 -12.06 13.70
C LEU A 103 5.84 -10.64 14.23
N VAL A 104 7.06 -10.09 14.14
CA VAL A 104 7.42 -8.73 14.59
C VAL A 104 8.02 -7.93 13.45
N LEU A 105 7.90 -6.59 13.54
CA LEU A 105 8.48 -5.70 12.56
C LEU A 105 9.97 -5.48 12.83
N CYS A 106 10.80 -6.05 12.00
CA CYS A 106 12.25 -5.87 12.05
C CYS A 106 12.88 -6.22 10.70
N HIS A 107 13.75 -5.36 10.16
CA HIS A 107 14.46 -5.65 8.91
C HIS A 107 15.60 -6.63 9.12
N ASP A 108 16.46 -6.39 10.10
CA ASP A 108 17.67 -7.17 10.31
C ASP A 108 17.39 -8.49 11.01
N TRP A 109 18.26 -9.46 10.81
CA TRP A 109 18.21 -10.71 11.56
C TRP A 109 18.47 -10.53 13.05
N THR A 110 19.19 -9.45 13.41
CA THR A 110 19.59 -9.14 14.78
C THR A 110 18.99 -7.82 15.26
N LEU A 111 18.92 -7.65 16.58
CA LEU A 111 18.38 -6.48 17.27
C LEU A 111 19.32 -5.28 17.28
N ASP A 112 20.59 -5.47 17.00
CA ASP A 112 21.70 -4.57 17.33
C ASP A 112 21.57 -3.16 16.75
N ARG A 113 21.14 -3.03 15.50
CA ARG A 113 21.06 -1.73 14.80
C ARG A 113 19.86 -0.92 15.26
N THR A 114 18.70 -1.54 15.34
CA THR A 114 17.41 -0.84 15.49
C THR A 114 16.87 -0.83 16.90
N THR A 115 17.51 -1.56 17.84
CA THR A 115 17.07 -1.64 19.24
C THR A 115 18.23 -1.51 20.24
N THR A 116 17.90 -1.45 21.54
CA THR A 116 18.89 -1.54 22.63
C THR A 116 19.29 -2.99 22.95
N GLY A 117 18.63 -3.98 22.30
CA GLY A 117 18.97 -5.41 22.41
C GLY A 117 20.12 -5.82 21.49
N HIS A 118 20.55 -7.08 21.61
CA HIS A 118 21.64 -7.66 20.84
C HIS A 118 21.29 -9.08 20.38
N GLY A 119 21.90 -9.53 19.28
CA GLY A 119 21.76 -10.88 18.78
C GLY A 119 20.46 -11.12 17.98
N PRO A 120 20.22 -12.39 17.56
CA PRO A 120 19.12 -12.74 16.68
C PRO A 120 17.73 -12.50 17.29
N VAL A 121 16.80 -12.00 16.50
CA VAL A 121 15.39 -11.84 16.89
C VAL A 121 14.79 -13.19 17.33
N SER A 122 15.16 -14.27 16.62
CA SER A 122 14.68 -15.64 16.87
C SER A 122 15.13 -16.26 18.21
N ASP A 123 16.07 -15.66 18.90
CA ASP A 123 16.54 -16.14 20.20
C ASP A 123 15.64 -15.69 21.35
N TYR A 124 14.76 -14.71 21.11
CA TYR A 124 13.88 -14.09 22.09
C TYR A 124 12.42 -14.43 21.85
N THR A 125 11.67 -14.64 22.94
CA THR A 125 10.20 -14.55 22.89
C THR A 125 9.77 -13.11 22.70
N TYR A 126 8.50 -12.87 22.28
CA TYR A 126 8.00 -11.50 22.15
C TYR A 126 8.02 -10.75 23.49
N GLU A 127 7.70 -11.41 24.61
CA GLU A 127 7.76 -10.80 25.94
C GLU A 127 9.18 -10.34 26.30
N GLU A 128 10.20 -11.15 25.97
CA GLU A 128 11.60 -10.80 26.17
C GLU A 128 12.02 -9.60 25.28
N LEU A 129 11.50 -9.49 24.05
CA LEU A 129 11.75 -8.33 23.16
C LEU A 129 11.21 -7.02 23.73
N LEU A 130 10.15 -7.06 24.52
CA LEU A 130 9.58 -5.85 25.16
C LEU A 130 10.52 -5.20 26.20
N GLN A 131 11.63 -5.84 26.56
CA GLN A 131 12.66 -5.22 27.40
C GLN A 131 13.51 -4.20 26.64
N PHE A 132 13.60 -4.31 25.31
CA PHE A 132 14.45 -3.47 24.46
C PHE A 132 13.65 -2.30 23.89
N ASP A 133 14.29 -1.14 23.82
CA ASP A 133 13.74 0.06 23.21
C ASP A 133 14.19 0.19 21.74
N LEU A 134 13.33 0.70 20.87
CA LEU A 134 13.69 1.04 19.50
C LEU A 134 14.64 2.24 19.43
N LYS A 135 15.50 2.25 18.43
CA LYS A 135 16.41 3.35 18.10
C LYS A 135 16.00 4.05 16.80
N ARG A 136 16.18 5.35 16.73
CA ARG A 136 16.20 6.09 15.45
C ARG A 136 17.45 5.73 14.64
N ALA A 137 17.43 6.04 13.34
CA ALA A 137 18.53 5.79 12.42
C ALA A 137 19.92 6.26 12.91
N HIS A 138 19.98 7.29 13.75
CA HIS A 138 21.22 7.81 14.35
C HIS A 138 21.63 7.11 15.64
N GLY A 139 21.01 5.98 16.00
CA GLY A 139 21.36 5.19 17.17
C GLY A 139 20.77 5.70 18.50
N ILE A 140 19.97 6.74 18.48
CA ILE A 140 19.33 7.28 19.70
C ILE A 140 18.12 6.44 20.05
N SER A 141 18.14 5.80 21.23
CA SER A 141 16.99 5.03 21.74
C SER A 141 15.83 5.94 22.14
N ILE A 142 14.61 5.43 21.94
CA ILE A 142 13.37 6.10 22.36
C ILE A 142 12.79 5.31 23.54
N PRO A 143 12.96 5.78 24.77
CA PRO A 143 12.50 5.04 25.96
C PRO A 143 11.01 4.69 25.88
N GLY A 144 10.70 3.42 26.12
CA GLY A 144 9.33 2.90 26.12
C GLY A 144 8.75 2.59 24.74
N LEU A 145 9.42 2.90 23.64
CA LEU A 145 8.98 2.51 22.30
C LEU A 145 9.54 1.13 21.95
N LYS A 146 8.66 0.18 21.69
CA LYS A 146 8.98 -1.24 21.52
C LYS A 146 8.77 -1.71 20.09
N ILE A 147 9.40 -2.86 19.75
CA ILE A 147 9.13 -3.55 18.47
C ILE A 147 7.65 -3.95 18.45
N PRO A 148 6.87 -3.54 17.41
CA PRO A 148 5.48 -3.96 17.29
C PRO A 148 5.39 -5.35 16.65
N THR A 149 4.30 -6.07 16.93
CA THR A 149 3.92 -7.25 16.17
C THR A 149 3.31 -6.83 14.82
N LEU A 150 3.30 -7.77 13.85
CA LEU A 150 2.57 -7.57 12.59
C LEU A 150 1.10 -7.23 12.85
N LYS A 151 0.44 -7.96 13.77
CA LYS A 151 -0.96 -7.72 14.12
C LYS A 151 -1.21 -6.27 14.58
N GLN A 152 -0.38 -5.77 15.50
CA GLN A 152 -0.47 -4.38 15.97
C GLN A 152 -0.27 -3.36 14.84
N ALA A 153 0.66 -3.63 13.93
CA ALA A 153 0.89 -2.76 12.77
C ALA A 153 -0.31 -2.75 11.81
N LEU A 154 -0.86 -3.92 11.51
CA LEU A 154 -2.03 -4.06 10.62
C LEU A 154 -3.31 -3.46 11.23
N GLU A 155 -3.50 -3.54 12.55
CA GLU A 155 -4.60 -2.84 13.25
C GLU A 155 -4.54 -1.32 13.01
N VAL A 156 -3.34 -0.73 13.03
CA VAL A 156 -3.14 0.70 12.74
C VAL A 156 -3.36 1.03 11.26
N CYS A 157 -2.98 0.13 10.35
CA CYS A 157 -3.09 0.31 8.90
C CYS A 157 -4.51 0.10 8.36
N LYS A 158 -5.35 -0.66 9.08
CA LYS A 158 -6.69 -1.07 8.63
C LYS A 158 -7.51 0.12 8.14
N ASP A 159 -8.03 0.03 6.91
CA ASP A 159 -8.84 1.04 6.20
C ASP A 159 -8.17 2.42 6.02
N ARG A 160 -6.86 2.53 6.35
CA ARG A 160 -6.14 3.81 6.33
C ARG A 160 -5.00 3.86 5.31
N ILE A 161 -4.33 2.71 5.07
CA ILE A 161 -3.19 2.61 4.16
C ILE A 161 -3.03 1.16 3.68
N THR A 162 -2.61 0.93 2.44
CA THR A 162 -2.19 -0.40 1.99
C THR A 162 -0.80 -0.75 2.53
N VAL A 163 -0.47 -2.04 2.60
CA VAL A 163 0.77 -2.51 3.22
C VAL A 163 1.50 -3.46 2.28
N ASN A 164 2.76 -3.16 1.98
CA ASN A 164 3.69 -4.11 1.40
C ASN A 164 4.46 -4.82 2.53
N VAL A 165 4.34 -6.14 2.57
CA VAL A 165 4.98 -6.97 3.59
C VAL A 165 6.25 -7.58 3.02
N ASP A 166 7.40 -6.91 3.22
CA ASP A 166 8.70 -7.41 2.82
C ASP A 166 9.17 -8.54 3.74
N GLN A 167 9.93 -9.49 3.18
CA GLN A 167 10.36 -10.72 3.85
C GLN A 167 9.18 -11.56 4.38
N GLY A 168 7.93 -11.21 3.99
CA GLY A 168 6.71 -11.87 4.46
C GLY A 168 6.41 -13.20 3.79
N TYR A 169 6.89 -13.43 2.55
CA TYR A 169 6.54 -14.64 1.79
C TYR A 169 6.95 -15.93 2.50
N GLN A 170 8.07 -15.94 3.22
CA GLN A 170 8.49 -17.08 4.03
C GLN A 170 7.53 -17.41 5.19
N TYR A 171 6.68 -16.47 5.58
CA TYR A 171 5.66 -16.58 6.64
C TYR A 171 4.24 -16.44 6.08
N TYR A 172 4.05 -16.75 4.79
CA TYR A 172 2.83 -16.47 4.04
C TYR A 172 1.55 -16.87 4.77
N ASP A 173 1.50 -18.11 5.27
CA ASP A 173 0.28 -18.66 5.90
C ASP A 173 -0.06 -17.91 7.19
N GLN A 174 0.95 -17.57 8.00
CA GLN A 174 0.77 -16.79 9.23
C GLN A 174 0.37 -15.33 8.96
N VAL A 175 0.95 -14.72 7.91
CA VAL A 175 0.57 -13.36 7.47
C VAL A 175 -0.88 -13.37 7.00
N LEU A 176 -1.28 -14.37 6.21
CA LEU A 176 -2.64 -14.52 5.70
C LEU A 176 -3.64 -14.72 6.85
N GLU A 177 -3.34 -15.60 7.82
CA GLU A 177 -4.19 -15.83 9.00
C GLU A 177 -4.45 -14.53 9.78
N ILE A 178 -3.41 -13.73 10.02
CA ILE A 178 -3.54 -12.44 10.71
C ILE A 178 -4.36 -11.45 9.85
N ALA A 179 -4.13 -11.42 8.53
CA ALA A 179 -4.84 -10.55 7.63
C ALA A 179 -6.33 -10.88 7.54
N GLU A 180 -6.68 -12.17 7.50
CA GLU A 180 -8.06 -12.65 7.53
C GLU A 180 -8.76 -12.34 8.86
N GLU A 181 -8.08 -12.57 9.99
CA GLU A 181 -8.62 -12.22 11.32
C GLU A 181 -8.98 -10.73 11.42
N LEU A 182 -8.16 -9.86 10.83
CA LEU A 182 -8.37 -8.41 10.86
C LEU A 182 -9.28 -7.92 9.73
N GLY A 183 -9.53 -8.75 8.69
CA GLY A 183 -10.29 -8.37 7.49
C GLY A 183 -9.57 -7.33 6.65
N VAL A 184 -8.25 -7.51 6.43
CA VAL A 184 -7.38 -6.58 5.67
C VAL A 184 -6.62 -7.27 4.54
N THR A 185 -7.02 -8.48 4.15
CA THR A 185 -6.31 -9.30 3.14
C THR A 185 -6.13 -8.58 1.81
N ASP A 186 -7.15 -7.84 1.36
CA ASP A 186 -7.13 -7.05 0.13
C ASP A 186 -6.25 -5.78 0.20
N GLN A 187 -5.82 -5.38 1.41
CA GLN A 187 -4.93 -4.24 1.62
C GLN A 187 -3.44 -4.64 1.60
N LEU A 188 -3.14 -5.95 1.65
CA LEU A 188 -1.77 -6.44 1.75
C LEU A 188 -1.22 -6.84 0.39
N LEU A 189 0.03 -6.44 0.13
CA LEU A 189 0.84 -6.91 -0.98
C LEU A 189 2.05 -7.63 -0.42
N ILE A 190 2.26 -8.88 -0.88
CA ILE A 190 3.41 -9.70 -0.51
C ILE A 190 4.30 -9.92 -1.73
N LYS A 191 5.60 -10.10 -1.52
CA LYS A 191 6.55 -10.21 -2.62
C LYS A 191 7.61 -11.27 -2.36
N SER A 192 8.20 -11.81 -3.43
CA SER A 192 9.36 -12.71 -3.31
C SER A 192 10.21 -12.76 -4.58
N GLY A 193 11.45 -13.25 -4.44
CA GLY A 193 12.35 -13.61 -5.54
C GLY A 193 12.30 -15.11 -5.88
N ASN A 194 11.15 -15.78 -5.69
CA ASN A 194 10.97 -17.20 -5.99
C ASN A 194 10.42 -17.41 -7.41
N LEU A 195 10.68 -18.56 -8.03
CA LEU A 195 10.14 -18.91 -9.34
C LEU A 195 8.60 -19.01 -9.28
N TRP A 196 7.94 -18.70 -10.39
CA TRP A 196 6.48 -18.81 -10.50
C TRP A 196 5.95 -20.19 -10.12
N SER A 197 6.65 -21.26 -10.53
CA SER A 197 6.30 -22.63 -10.16
C SER A 197 6.24 -22.89 -8.65
N ASP A 198 7.00 -22.13 -7.86
CA ASP A 198 7.05 -22.29 -6.41
C ASP A 198 6.00 -21.41 -5.72
N VAL A 199 5.59 -20.34 -6.38
CA VAL A 199 4.64 -19.34 -5.86
C VAL A 199 3.20 -19.67 -6.22
N GLN A 200 2.93 -20.03 -7.48
CA GLN A 200 1.59 -20.27 -8.02
C GLN A 200 0.73 -21.22 -7.17
N PRO A 201 1.22 -22.38 -6.71
CA PRO A 201 0.41 -23.27 -5.90
C PRO A 201 -0.14 -22.60 -4.64
N LYS A 202 0.71 -21.83 -3.96
CA LYS A 202 0.33 -21.12 -2.74
C LYS A 202 -0.71 -20.03 -2.99
N LEU A 203 -0.60 -19.28 -4.09
CA LEU A 203 -1.57 -18.26 -4.46
C LEU A 203 -2.91 -18.84 -4.93
N THR A 204 -2.91 -20.06 -5.48
CA THR A 204 -4.15 -20.71 -5.96
C THR A 204 -4.86 -21.53 -4.89
N GLU A 205 -4.21 -21.86 -3.79
CA GLU A 205 -4.76 -22.65 -2.68
C GLU A 205 -5.86 -21.91 -1.92
N HIS A 206 -5.77 -20.57 -1.87
CA HIS A 206 -6.69 -19.72 -1.09
C HIS A 206 -7.58 -18.88 -2.03
N PRO A 207 -8.92 -18.88 -1.86
CA PRO A 207 -9.84 -18.09 -2.70
C PRO A 207 -9.77 -16.57 -2.44
N HIS A 208 -9.23 -16.16 -1.29
CA HIS A 208 -9.04 -14.77 -0.89
C HIS A 208 -7.58 -14.54 -0.55
N ASN A 209 -6.78 -14.26 -1.59
CA ASN A 209 -5.34 -14.06 -1.43
C ASN A 209 -4.98 -12.59 -1.24
N MET A 210 -3.84 -12.38 -0.58
CA MET A 210 -3.13 -11.11 -0.63
C MET A 210 -2.66 -10.83 -2.07
N MET A 211 -2.52 -9.55 -2.42
CA MET A 211 -1.84 -9.16 -3.66
C MET A 211 -0.41 -9.71 -3.64
N TYR A 212 0.10 -10.08 -4.82
CA TYR A 212 1.45 -10.61 -4.96
C TYR A 212 2.18 -9.93 -6.13
N MET A 213 3.51 -9.77 -5.97
CA MET A 213 4.40 -9.40 -7.06
C MET A 213 5.77 -10.08 -6.95
N PRO A 214 6.44 -10.43 -8.08
CA PRO A 214 7.82 -10.87 -8.08
C PRO A 214 8.80 -9.70 -7.89
N VAL A 215 9.92 -9.98 -7.23
CA VAL A 215 11.09 -9.10 -7.13
C VAL A 215 12.17 -9.61 -8.07
N VAL A 216 12.53 -8.82 -9.08
CA VAL A 216 13.51 -9.20 -10.10
C VAL A 216 14.69 -8.24 -10.07
N ASN A 217 15.87 -8.77 -9.76
CA ASN A 217 17.10 -8.00 -9.81
C ASN A 217 17.73 -8.13 -11.20
N LEU A 218 17.70 -7.05 -11.98
CA LEU A 218 18.17 -6.99 -13.36
C LEU A 218 19.70 -6.79 -13.42
N ASN A 219 20.44 -7.68 -12.78
CA ASN A 219 21.91 -7.66 -12.71
C ASN A 219 22.61 -8.56 -13.76
N GLY A 220 21.84 -9.04 -14.76
CA GLY A 220 22.34 -9.91 -15.81
C GLY A 220 22.63 -11.35 -15.39
N SER A 221 22.32 -11.77 -14.16
CA SER A 221 22.53 -13.14 -13.72
C SER A 221 21.56 -14.11 -14.38
N GLU A 222 22.00 -15.35 -14.62
CA GLU A 222 21.13 -16.42 -15.17
C GLU A 222 19.93 -16.70 -14.25
N TRP A 223 20.08 -16.54 -12.95
CA TRP A 223 18.98 -16.66 -12.00
C TRP A 223 17.91 -15.58 -12.24
N SER A 224 18.31 -14.32 -12.37
CA SER A 224 17.38 -13.22 -12.60
C SER A 224 16.63 -13.37 -13.92
N LYS A 225 17.30 -13.79 -14.98
CA LYS A 225 16.70 -14.07 -16.29
C LYS A 225 15.65 -15.18 -16.16
N ARG A 226 16.03 -16.31 -15.58
CA ARG A 226 15.13 -17.45 -15.36
C ARG A 226 13.94 -17.06 -14.46
N LEU A 227 14.16 -16.25 -13.44
CA LEU A 227 13.10 -15.76 -12.57
C LEU A 227 12.10 -14.93 -13.37
N PHE A 228 12.57 -13.92 -14.10
CA PHE A 228 11.73 -13.06 -14.93
C PHE A 228 10.96 -13.89 -15.97
N GLU A 229 11.64 -14.77 -16.71
CA GLU A 229 11.03 -15.64 -17.71
C GLU A 229 9.92 -16.53 -17.12
N SER A 230 10.09 -16.99 -15.87
CA SER A 230 9.08 -17.84 -15.23
C SER A 230 7.73 -17.17 -15.02
N TYR A 231 7.72 -15.83 -14.90
CA TYR A 231 6.50 -15.04 -14.73
C TYR A 231 5.97 -14.46 -16.05
N ILE A 232 6.85 -13.90 -16.87
CA ILE A 232 6.44 -13.17 -18.08
C ILE A 232 5.89 -14.07 -19.17
N THR A 233 6.24 -15.36 -19.17
CA THR A 233 5.72 -16.37 -20.11
C THR A 233 4.39 -16.97 -19.69
N ASP A 234 3.95 -16.74 -18.45
CA ASP A 234 2.62 -17.16 -18.01
C ASP A 234 1.54 -16.29 -18.67
N SER A 235 0.41 -16.90 -18.96
CA SER A 235 -0.73 -16.21 -19.59
C SER A 235 -1.49 -15.28 -18.64
N HIS A 236 -1.12 -15.28 -17.34
CA HIS A 236 -1.77 -14.47 -16.33
C HIS A 236 -0.88 -13.25 -15.98
N PRO A 237 -1.32 -12.01 -16.30
CA PRO A 237 -0.59 -10.81 -15.91
C PRO A 237 -0.36 -10.77 -14.40
N GLN A 238 0.85 -10.44 -13.99
CA GLN A 238 1.12 -10.16 -12.58
C GLN A 238 0.62 -8.75 -12.24
N LEU A 239 0.27 -8.51 -10.96
CA LEU A 239 -0.13 -7.17 -10.52
C LEU A 239 0.94 -6.12 -10.84
N ALA A 240 2.18 -6.44 -10.50
CA ALA A 240 3.35 -5.60 -10.70
C ALA A 240 4.62 -6.47 -10.70
N TYR A 241 5.73 -5.87 -11.14
CA TYR A 241 7.09 -6.39 -10.96
C TYR A 241 7.92 -5.33 -10.21
N GLU A 242 8.51 -5.71 -9.09
CA GLU A 242 9.57 -4.92 -8.47
C GLU A 242 10.87 -5.15 -9.21
N LEU A 243 11.34 -4.13 -9.93
CA LEU A 243 12.55 -4.20 -10.76
C LEU A 243 13.69 -3.43 -10.10
N CYS A 244 14.77 -4.15 -9.75
CA CYS A 244 15.97 -3.56 -9.18
C CYS A 244 17.09 -3.60 -10.23
N PHE A 245 17.74 -2.46 -10.49
CA PHE A 245 18.82 -2.33 -11.48
C PHE A 245 19.85 -1.28 -11.04
N ASP A 246 21.13 -1.57 -11.23
CA ASP A 246 22.24 -0.67 -10.90
C ASP A 246 22.62 0.25 -12.07
N ASP A 247 22.23 -0.11 -13.31
CA ASP A 247 22.42 0.70 -14.50
C ASP A 247 21.18 0.64 -15.40
N LEU A 248 20.77 1.79 -15.94
CA LEU A 248 19.63 1.91 -16.84
C LEU A 248 20.06 1.71 -18.30
N ASN A 249 20.53 0.50 -18.63
CA ASN A 249 20.95 0.09 -19.96
C ASN A 249 19.79 -0.39 -20.87
N ASP A 250 20.09 -0.79 -22.09
CA ASP A 250 19.07 -1.21 -23.06
C ASP A 250 18.37 -2.52 -22.67
N GLU A 251 19.06 -3.47 -22.00
CA GLU A 251 18.48 -4.73 -21.52
C GLU A 251 17.43 -4.45 -20.41
N VAL A 252 17.73 -3.54 -19.50
CA VAL A 252 16.78 -3.10 -18.45
C VAL A 252 15.56 -2.43 -19.07
N ARG A 253 15.75 -1.55 -20.05
CA ARG A 253 14.63 -0.89 -20.76
C ARG A 253 13.76 -1.87 -21.49
N GLU A 254 14.36 -2.86 -22.16
CA GLU A 254 13.61 -3.92 -22.87
C GLU A 254 12.81 -4.76 -21.89
N THR A 255 13.37 -5.14 -20.73
CA THR A 255 12.64 -5.87 -19.70
C THR A 255 11.45 -5.06 -19.16
N ILE A 256 11.64 -3.76 -18.91
CA ILE A 256 10.55 -2.86 -18.50
C ILE A 256 9.44 -2.83 -19.57
N ASN A 257 9.80 -2.72 -20.85
CA ASN A 257 8.83 -2.72 -21.94
C ASN A 257 8.05 -4.04 -22.03
N GLN A 258 8.69 -5.18 -21.76
CA GLN A 258 8.01 -6.48 -21.72
C GLN A 258 7.01 -6.55 -20.56
N VAL A 259 7.35 -6.03 -19.38
CA VAL A 259 6.42 -5.93 -18.23
C VAL A 259 5.20 -5.08 -18.60
N LEU A 260 5.42 -3.90 -19.17
CA LEU A 260 4.31 -3.01 -19.59
C LEU A 260 3.44 -3.64 -20.68
N ALA A 261 4.05 -4.38 -21.62
CA ALA A 261 3.33 -5.09 -22.68
C ALA A 261 2.50 -6.28 -22.18
N SER A 262 2.77 -6.77 -20.96
CA SER A 262 2.00 -7.84 -20.30
C SER A 262 0.83 -7.31 -19.44
N ASP A 263 0.47 -6.03 -19.55
CA ASP A 263 -0.52 -5.37 -18.69
C ASP A 263 -0.20 -5.45 -17.19
N SER A 264 1.09 -5.50 -16.85
CA SER A 264 1.59 -5.48 -15.48
C SER A 264 2.21 -4.12 -15.15
N LYS A 265 2.20 -3.76 -13.86
CA LYS A 265 2.79 -2.51 -13.39
C LYS A 265 4.28 -2.64 -13.13
N VAL A 266 5.00 -1.53 -13.25
CA VAL A 266 6.41 -1.41 -12.90
C VAL A 266 6.54 -0.71 -11.55
N TRP A 267 7.24 -1.39 -10.63
CA TRP A 267 7.66 -0.85 -9.33
C TRP A 267 9.17 -0.62 -9.34
N VAL A 268 9.60 0.57 -8.93
CA VAL A 268 11.00 0.95 -8.78
C VAL A 268 11.27 1.45 -7.36
N ASN A 269 12.41 1.05 -6.79
CA ASN A 269 12.89 1.51 -5.50
C ASN A 269 13.87 2.68 -5.70
N THR A 270 13.46 3.90 -5.38
CA THR A 270 14.35 5.07 -5.44
C THR A 270 15.17 5.30 -4.16
N ILE A 271 15.23 4.30 -3.28
CA ILE A 271 15.88 4.37 -1.96
C ILE A 271 17.42 4.38 -2.03
N TRP A 272 18.00 3.67 -3.01
CA TRP A 272 19.45 3.61 -3.23
C TRP A 272 19.80 3.59 -4.71
N ALA A 273 20.91 4.23 -5.08
CA ALA A 273 21.38 4.33 -6.45
C ALA A 273 21.50 2.97 -7.18
N SER A 274 21.90 1.91 -6.48
CA SER A 274 22.03 0.54 -7.00
C SER A 274 20.70 -0.18 -7.28
N LEU A 275 19.57 0.41 -6.94
CA LEU A 275 18.24 -0.18 -7.18
C LEU A 275 17.46 0.50 -8.30
N CYS A 276 17.97 1.63 -8.82
CA CYS A 276 17.25 2.48 -9.78
C CYS A 276 18.18 3.17 -10.79
N GLY A 277 19.34 2.58 -11.10
CA GLY A 277 20.29 3.13 -12.07
C GLY A 277 20.82 4.53 -11.73
N GLY A 278 20.95 4.84 -10.43
CA GLY A 278 21.44 6.13 -9.95
C GLY A 278 20.38 7.24 -9.92
N TYR A 279 19.10 6.92 -10.10
CA TYR A 279 17.99 7.89 -10.01
C TYR A 279 17.29 7.78 -8.65
N ASP A 280 18.09 7.99 -7.57
CA ASP A 280 17.64 7.82 -6.19
C ASP A 280 17.10 9.11 -5.54
N ASP A 281 16.50 8.94 -4.37
CA ASP A 281 15.87 9.99 -3.58
C ASP A 281 16.84 11.06 -3.07
N ASP A 282 18.08 10.71 -2.74
CA ASP A 282 19.07 11.66 -2.29
C ASP A 282 19.50 12.55 -3.45
N ARG A 283 19.70 11.97 -4.64
CA ARG A 283 19.92 12.75 -5.85
C ARG A 283 18.73 13.65 -6.19
N ALA A 284 17.49 13.17 -6.02
CA ALA A 284 16.30 13.99 -6.23
C ALA A 284 16.25 15.18 -5.27
N PHE A 285 16.63 14.97 -4.01
CA PHE A 285 16.64 15.98 -2.96
C PHE A 285 17.73 17.02 -3.14
N ASP A 286 18.94 16.59 -3.53
CA ASP A 286 20.12 17.44 -3.69
C ASP A 286 20.14 18.17 -5.05
N SER A 287 19.30 17.75 -6.02
CA SER A 287 19.21 18.38 -7.35
C SER A 287 18.47 19.72 -7.28
N PRO A 288 18.72 20.63 -8.25
CA PRO A 288 17.96 21.88 -8.37
C PRO A 288 16.45 21.67 -8.53
N SER A 289 16.03 20.50 -9.04
CA SER A 289 14.64 20.08 -9.17
C SER A 289 14.53 18.56 -9.05
N PRO A 290 13.60 18.02 -8.26
CA PRO A 290 13.35 16.57 -8.18
C PRO A 290 12.90 15.96 -9.53
N ALA A 291 12.41 16.77 -10.46
CA ALA A 291 12.10 16.37 -11.83
C ALA A 291 13.29 15.73 -12.55
N MET A 292 14.53 16.15 -12.27
CA MET A 292 15.74 15.57 -12.86
C MET A 292 15.91 14.06 -12.58
N VAL A 293 15.25 13.56 -11.56
CA VAL A 293 15.24 12.15 -11.18
C VAL A 293 13.89 11.51 -11.49
N TYR A 294 12.81 12.06 -10.94
CA TYR A 294 11.52 11.43 -11.03
C TYR A 294 10.90 11.44 -12.43
N ASP A 295 11.21 12.43 -13.29
CA ASP A 295 10.82 12.39 -14.70
C ASP A 295 11.40 11.17 -15.42
N THR A 296 12.68 10.86 -15.17
CA THR A 296 13.32 9.68 -15.77
C THR A 296 12.61 8.40 -15.33
N ILE A 297 12.35 8.25 -14.03
CA ILE A 297 11.64 7.07 -13.49
C ILE A 297 10.21 6.97 -14.06
N LEU A 298 9.47 8.08 -14.15
CA LEU A 298 8.12 8.08 -14.71
C LEU A 298 8.11 7.78 -16.23
N HIS A 299 9.11 8.25 -16.99
CA HIS A 299 9.24 7.96 -18.42
C HIS A 299 9.54 6.48 -18.72
N LEU A 300 10.00 5.70 -17.75
CA LEU A 300 10.08 4.25 -17.84
C LEU A 300 8.72 3.55 -17.78
N GLY A 301 7.62 4.27 -17.55
CA GLY A 301 6.29 3.70 -17.32
C GLY A 301 6.06 3.26 -15.87
N THR A 302 6.94 3.64 -14.95
CA THR A 302 6.81 3.31 -13.52
C THR A 302 5.52 3.91 -12.95
N SER A 303 4.75 3.09 -12.25
CA SER A 303 3.49 3.48 -11.60
C SER A 303 3.46 3.17 -10.10
N ILE A 304 4.52 2.56 -9.56
CA ILE A 304 4.70 2.33 -8.13
C ILE A 304 6.15 2.70 -7.78
N ILE A 305 6.34 3.60 -6.82
CA ILE A 305 7.67 4.08 -6.41
C ILE A 305 7.82 3.92 -4.91
N GLN A 306 8.79 3.10 -4.50
CA GLN A 306 9.21 3.00 -3.10
C GLN A 306 10.33 4.00 -2.81
N THR A 307 10.13 4.79 -1.75
CA THR A 307 10.95 5.97 -1.46
C THR A 307 11.25 6.11 0.04
N ASP A 308 12.41 6.66 0.34
CA ASP A 308 12.82 7.16 1.66
C ASP A 308 12.41 8.62 1.91
N ARG A 309 11.86 9.30 0.87
CA ARG A 309 11.44 10.71 0.93
C ARG A 309 10.00 10.88 0.42
N PRO A 310 9.01 10.20 1.05
CA PRO A 310 7.63 10.16 0.54
C PRO A 310 7.02 11.56 0.39
N GLU A 311 7.33 12.49 1.28
CA GLU A 311 6.81 13.84 1.22
C GLU A 311 7.32 14.61 -0.02
N LEU A 312 8.59 14.42 -0.39
CA LEU A 312 9.17 15.01 -1.60
C LEU A 312 8.51 14.44 -2.86
N LEU A 313 8.39 13.12 -2.92
CA LEU A 313 7.78 12.44 -4.06
C LEU A 313 6.29 12.80 -4.21
N ILE A 314 5.53 12.83 -3.13
CA ILE A 314 4.10 13.24 -3.14
C ILE A 314 3.95 14.64 -3.76
N ARG A 315 4.67 15.63 -3.23
CA ARG A 315 4.60 17.01 -3.75
C ARG A 315 4.96 17.09 -5.23
N TYR A 316 5.96 16.32 -5.65
CA TYR A 316 6.34 16.27 -7.05
C TYR A 316 5.23 15.68 -7.92
N LEU A 317 4.67 14.51 -7.56
CA LEU A 317 3.62 13.83 -8.32
C LEU A 317 2.32 14.67 -8.41
N GLU A 318 1.96 15.35 -7.33
CA GLU A 318 0.83 16.31 -7.33
C GLU A 318 1.08 17.47 -8.32
N SER A 319 2.31 17.97 -8.38
CA SER A 319 2.66 19.09 -9.29
C SER A 319 2.59 18.73 -10.77
N VAL A 320 2.71 17.43 -11.11
CA VAL A 320 2.67 16.91 -12.49
C VAL A 320 1.37 16.15 -12.81
N GLY A 321 0.38 16.18 -11.90
CA GLY A 321 -0.93 15.57 -12.09
C GLY A 321 -0.94 14.04 -12.16
N ARG A 322 0.01 13.39 -11.47
CA ARG A 322 0.14 11.91 -11.41
C ARG A 322 -0.39 11.32 -10.09
N ARG A 323 -1.03 12.16 -9.29
CA ARG A 323 -1.63 11.79 -8.01
C ARG A 323 -2.88 12.62 -7.70
#